data_5da1f44497aa2d00b74cc3d5aa6144a9
#
_entry.id   5da1f44497aa2d00b74cc3d5aa6144a9
#
_cell.length_a   1.000
_cell.length_b   1.000
_cell.length_c   1.000
_cell.angle_alpha   90.00
_cell.angle_beta   90.00
_cell.angle_gamma   90.00
#
_symmetry.space_group_name_H-M   'P 1'
#
loop_
_entity.id
_entity.type
_entity.pdbx_description
1 polymer ?
#
loop_
_entity_poly.entity_id
_entity_poly.type
_entity_poly.pdbx_seq_one_letter_code
_entity_poly.pdbx_strand_id
1 'polypeptide(L)' 'MKWSELRRIAERNGWYLYRNGSKHDVYLHPEKDYPIEIERHGSQEVKQGLYYKLKKQIGF' A
#
# COMPACT_ATOMS: atom_id res chain seq x y z
N MET A 1 4.57 11.26 4.70
CA MET A 1 3.88 10.06 5.20
C MET A 1 4.82 8.87 5.17
N LYS A 2 4.84 8.10 6.22
CA LYS A 2 5.67 6.90 6.30
C LYS A 2 4.93 5.70 5.75
N TRP A 3 5.68 4.72 5.26
CA TRP A 3 5.08 3.51 4.70
C TRP A 3 4.20 2.76 5.71
N SER A 4 4.58 2.75 7.00
CA SER A 4 3.75 2.11 8.03
C SER A 4 2.38 2.78 8.16
N GLU A 5 2.32 4.09 7.98
CA GLU A 5 1.06 4.83 8.01
C GLU A 5 0.21 4.51 6.78
N LEU A 6 0.84 4.47 5.61
CA LEU A 6 0.13 4.17 4.37
C LEU A 6 -0.42 2.74 4.40
N ARG A 7 0.36 1.78 4.92
CA ARG A 7 -0.09 0.41 5.10
C ARG A 7 -1.36 0.36 5.95
N ARG A 8 -1.36 1.09 7.06
CA ARG A 8 -2.50 1.11 7.97
C ARG A 8 -3.74 1.69 7.29
N ILE A 9 -3.55 2.75 6.50
CA ILE A 9 -4.65 3.35 5.74
C ILE A 9 -5.20 2.35 4.72
N ALA A 10 -4.32 1.64 4.01
CA ALA A 10 -4.75 0.62 3.06
C ALA A 10 -5.59 -0.45 3.74
N GLU A 11 -5.12 -0.94 4.88
CA GLU A 11 -5.84 -1.98 5.63
C GLU A 11 -7.22 -1.49 6.09
N ARG A 12 -7.32 -0.24 6.52
CA ARG A 12 -8.60 0.36 6.88
C ARG A 12 -9.56 0.47 5.71
N ASN A 13 -9.02 0.54 4.50
CA ASN A 13 -9.82 0.63 3.29
C ASN A 13 -10.08 -0.73 2.64
N GLY A 14 -9.81 -1.82 3.36
CA GLY A 14 -10.17 -3.16 2.93
C GLY A 14 -9.08 -3.91 2.17
N TRP A 15 -7.89 -3.33 2.04
CA TRP A 15 -6.77 -4.02 1.43
C TRP A 15 -6.18 -5.01 2.40
N TYR A 16 -5.76 -6.17 1.90
CA TYR A 16 -5.19 -7.23 2.73
C TYR A 16 -3.91 -7.78 2.11
N LEU A 17 -3.03 -8.26 2.96
CA LEU A 17 -1.76 -8.82 2.52
C LEU A 17 -2.02 -10.11 1.74
N TYR A 18 -1.57 -10.13 0.48
CA TYR A 18 -1.68 -11.29 -0.37
C TYR A 18 -0.40 -12.14 -0.32
N ARG A 19 0.77 -11.50 -0.46
CA ARG A 19 2.04 -12.21 -0.36
C ARG A 19 3.18 -11.24 -0.05
N ASN A 20 4.25 -11.80 0.52
CA ASN A 20 5.48 -11.05 0.73
C ASN A 20 6.35 -11.22 -0.50
N GLY A 21 6.58 -10.13 -1.23
CA GLY A 21 7.51 -10.11 -2.34
C GLY A 21 8.95 -9.99 -1.84
N SER A 22 9.90 -9.87 -2.77
CA SER A 22 11.31 -9.77 -2.40
C SER A 22 11.62 -8.45 -1.68
N LYS A 23 11.03 -7.34 -2.11
CA LYS A 23 11.26 -6.02 -1.52
C LYS A 23 9.99 -5.35 -1.04
N HIS A 24 8.85 -5.73 -1.59
CA HIS A 24 7.56 -5.13 -1.30
C HIS A 24 6.57 -6.19 -0.93
N ASP A 25 5.61 -5.82 -0.10
CA ASP A 25 4.47 -6.66 0.21
C ASP A 25 3.34 -6.34 -0.77
N VAL A 26 2.73 -7.38 -1.33
CA VAL A 26 1.65 -7.23 -2.30
C VAL A 26 0.32 -7.32 -1.57
N TYR A 27 -0.52 -6.29 -1.75
CA TYR A 27 -1.85 -6.22 -1.16
C TYR A 27 -2.92 -6.29 -2.24
N LEU A 28 -4.02 -6.95 -1.92
CA LEU A 28 -5.18 -7.05 -2.79
C LEU A 28 -6.41 -6.49 -2.09
N HIS A 29 -7.44 -6.20 -2.88
CA HIS A 29 -8.72 -5.70 -2.39
C HIS A 29 -9.83 -6.46 -3.10
N PRO A 30 -10.88 -6.93 -2.37
CA PRO A 30 -11.93 -7.74 -2.99
C PRO A 30 -12.72 -7.03 -4.09
N GLU A 31 -12.74 -5.70 -4.07
CA GLU A 31 -13.48 -4.93 -5.07
C GLU A 31 -12.61 -4.29 -6.13
N LYS A 32 -11.30 -4.56 -6.12
CA LYS A 32 -10.36 -4.00 -7.09
C LYS A 32 -9.68 -5.12 -7.84
N ASP A 33 -9.46 -4.92 -9.13
CA ASP A 33 -8.84 -5.92 -10.00
C ASP A 33 -7.36 -5.67 -10.23
N TYR A 34 -6.74 -4.85 -9.38
CA TYR A 34 -5.30 -4.56 -9.46
C TYR A 34 -4.67 -4.68 -8.07
N PRO A 35 -3.41 -5.10 -7.99
CA PRO A 35 -2.69 -5.14 -6.72
C PRO A 35 -2.04 -3.79 -6.43
N ILE A 36 -1.68 -3.58 -5.16
CA ILE A 36 -0.77 -2.50 -4.79
C ILE A 36 0.44 -3.09 -4.08
N GLU A 37 1.56 -2.37 -4.16
CA GLU A 37 2.79 -2.78 -3.51
C GLU A 37 3.13 -1.81 -2.40
N ILE A 38 3.32 -2.33 -1.20
CA ILE A 38 3.64 -1.55 -0.01
C ILE A 38 5.06 -1.90 0.42
N GLU A 39 5.89 -0.87 0.59
CA GLU A 39 7.27 -1.05 1.02
C GLU A 39 7.30 -1.67 2.42
N ARG A 40 8.18 -2.66 2.59
CA ARG A 40 8.29 -3.38 3.86
C ARG A 40 8.91 -2.54 4.97
N HIS A 41 9.84 -1.64 4.61
CA HIS A 41 10.50 -0.76 5.57
C HIS A 41 9.59 0.39 5.97
N GLY A 42 8.78 0.15 7.00
CA GLY A 42 7.72 1.06 7.41
C GLY A 42 8.19 2.42 7.93
N SER A 43 9.45 2.55 8.35
CA SER A 43 9.97 3.81 8.86
C SER A 43 10.39 4.77 7.75
N GLN A 44 10.47 4.32 6.50
CA GLN A 44 10.87 5.17 5.39
C GLN A 44 9.70 6.01 4.89
N GLU A 45 10.03 7.18 4.36
CA GLU A 45 9.03 8.07 3.78
C GLU A 45 8.58 7.58 2.40
N VAL A 46 7.30 7.72 2.12
CA VAL A 46 6.74 7.47 0.80
C VAL A 46 7.07 8.66 -0.09
N LYS A 47 7.68 8.43 -1.24
CA LYS A 47 7.96 9.52 -2.18
C LYS A 47 6.65 10.15 -2.65
N GLN A 48 6.66 11.48 -2.81
CA GLN A 48 5.44 12.24 -3.05
C GLN A 48 4.66 11.76 -4.29
N GLY A 49 5.33 11.53 -5.40
CA GLY A 49 4.66 11.04 -6.61
C GLY A 49 4.03 9.67 -6.41
N LEU A 50 4.74 8.79 -5.72
CA LEU A 50 4.23 7.46 -5.42
C LEU A 50 3.08 7.52 -4.42
N TYR A 51 3.15 8.44 -3.47
CA TYR A 51 2.06 8.65 -2.51
C TYR A 51 0.76 8.99 -3.23
N TYR A 52 0.79 9.93 -4.16
CA TYR A 52 -0.43 10.34 -4.87
C TYR A 52 -0.99 9.20 -5.73
N LYS A 53 -0.12 8.43 -6.36
CA LYS A 53 -0.55 7.25 -7.11
C LYS A 53 -1.25 6.25 -6.20
N LEU A 54 -0.62 5.92 -5.08
CA LEU A 54 -1.18 4.94 -4.13
C LEU A 54 -2.44 5.46 -3.47
N LYS A 55 -2.50 6.76 -3.18
CA LYS A 55 -3.72 7.35 -2.63
C LYS A 55 -4.92 7.10 -3.53
N LYS A 56 -4.75 7.28 -4.83
CA LYS A 56 -5.81 7.00 -5.81
C LYS A 56 -6.14 5.52 -5.86
N GLN A 57 -5.13 4.67 -5.87
CA GLN A 57 -5.33 3.22 -5.99
C GLN A 57 -6.00 2.65 -4.75
N ILE A 58 -5.60 3.11 -3.58
CA ILE A 58 -6.19 2.66 -2.31
C ILE A 58 -7.62 3.20 -2.16
N GLY A 59 -7.83 4.44 -2.57
CA GLY A 59 -9.17 5.05 -2.55
C GLY A 59 -9.44 5.90 -1.32
N PHE A 60 -8.47 6.72 -0.92
CA PHE A 60 -8.71 7.62 0.22
C PHE A 60 -8.37 9.06 -0.10
#